data_a627efca473a0a865d5d8e8b27011c60
#
_entry.id   a627efca473a0a865d5d8e8b27011c60
#
_cell.length_a   1.000
_cell.length_b   1.000
_cell.length_c   1.000
_cell.angle_alpha   90.00
_cell.angle_beta   90.00
_cell.angle_gamma   90.00
#
_symmetry.space_group_name_H-M   'P 1'
#
loop_
_entity.id
_entity.type
_entity.pdbx_description
1 polymer ?
#
loop_
_entity_poly.entity_id
_entity_poly.type
_entity_poly.pdbx_seq_one_letter_code
_entity_poly.pdbx_strand_id
1 'polypeptide(L)'
;MSVFGETSPQRQRLGRALRDLRHSAGITGTQLAGQLGISQSTVSRFETGQQIPSLAEVETWARTLGADDAAYAGLVELVEAAATEAVAFRRSRVRRGLAGQQQDTAAVEASAGMLRSFNPLGVQGLLQTPAYAQAVYAAAHPGRTDLAAAVAARMARQQVLYAEDKRFHFVLGEPALRWWRGSAEVMLGQLDRLSQMLTLPNATVGILVLDREVPVWNHHGFTVFSDRVGGAEDLVHIETLQTGLNIRNTEDVARYLDAFERLASIAVTGDQARAVLARVAEDLRATR
;
A
#
# COMPACT_ATOMS: atom_id res chain seq x y z
N MET A 1 17.62 6.85 -3.16
CA MET A 1 17.28 5.80 -2.17
C MET A 1 15.78 5.88 -1.95
N SER A 2 15.06 4.82 -2.27
CA SER A 2 13.59 4.74 -2.20
C SER A 2 13.13 4.68 -0.74
N VAL A 3 12.08 5.41 -0.38
CA VAL A 3 11.46 5.36 0.96
C VAL A 3 10.93 3.95 1.27
N PHE A 4 10.63 3.16 0.24
CA PHE A 4 10.13 1.79 0.34
C PHE A 4 11.22 0.72 0.39
N GLY A 5 12.49 1.07 0.15
CA GLY A 5 13.61 0.12 0.05
C GLY A 5 14.64 0.16 1.18
N GLU A 6 14.57 1.15 2.06
CA GLU A 6 15.48 1.23 3.24
C GLU A 6 14.86 0.47 4.41
N THR A 7 15.65 -0.34 5.08
CA THR A 7 15.29 -0.93 6.38
C THR A 7 14.99 0.20 7.35
N SER A 8 13.77 0.29 7.88
CA SER A 8 13.38 1.37 8.78
C SER A 8 14.20 1.38 10.07
N PRO A 9 14.31 2.53 10.75
CA PRO A 9 14.97 2.60 12.06
C PRO A 9 14.41 1.61 13.09
N GLN A 10 13.10 1.32 13.04
CA GLN A 10 12.47 0.38 13.96
C GLN A 10 12.88 -1.07 13.63
N ARG A 11 12.87 -1.45 12.34
CA ARG A 11 13.37 -2.76 11.89
C ARG A 11 14.83 -2.98 12.24
N GLN A 12 15.67 -1.93 12.12
CA GLN A 12 17.09 -1.98 12.54
C GLN A 12 17.24 -2.13 14.05
N ARG A 13 16.36 -1.52 14.85
CA ARG A 13 16.35 -1.68 16.31
C ARG A 13 15.98 -3.09 16.70
N LEU A 14 14.90 -3.63 16.12
CA LEU A 14 14.48 -5.02 16.34
C LEU A 14 15.60 -5.99 15.96
N GLY A 15 16.17 -5.85 14.76
CA GLY A 15 17.25 -6.73 14.29
C GLY A 15 18.49 -6.69 15.20
N ARG A 16 18.85 -5.52 15.72
CA ARG A 16 19.92 -5.39 16.71
C ARG A 16 19.57 -6.08 18.00
N ALA A 17 18.37 -5.87 18.55
CA ALA A 17 17.94 -6.49 19.80
C ALA A 17 17.96 -8.04 19.70
N LEU A 18 17.46 -8.60 18.59
CA LEU A 18 17.51 -10.05 18.33
C LEU A 18 18.94 -10.58 18.27
N ARG A 19 19.82 -9.85 17.58
CA ARG A 19 21.25 -10.18 17.47
C ARG A 19 21.95 -10.11 18.83
N ASP A 20 21.72 -9.05 19.60
CA ASP A 20 22.34 -8.83 20.90
C ASP A 20 21.92 -9.94 21.89
N LEU A 21 20.65 -10.34 21.88
CA LEU A 21 20.16 -11.46 22.69
C LEU A 21 20.86 -12.77 22.31
N ARG A 22 21.03 -13.08 21.02
CA ARG A 22 21.78 -14.25 20.57
C ARG A 22 23.27 -14.19 21.00
N HIS A 23 23.88 -13.04 20.85
CA HIS A 23 25.30 -12.85 21.27
C HIS A 23 25.46 -13.04 22.77
N SER A 24 24.53 -12.54 23.58
CA SER A 24 24.53 -12.72 25.04
C SER A 24 24.42 -14.20 25.45
N ALA A 25 23.71 -14.99 24.64
CA ALA A 25 23.64 -16.45 24.84
C ALA A 25 24.89 -17.21 24.31
N GLY A 26 25.83 -16.53 23.67
CA GLY A 26 27.08 -17.09 23.19
C GLY A 26 26.99 -18.04 22.00
N ILE A 27 25.86 -18.00 21.24
CA ILE A 27 25.62 -18.93 20.11
C ILE A 27 25.71 -18.23 18.75
N THR A 28 26.11 -19.00 17.74
CA THR A 28 26.19 -18.53 16.35
C THR A 28 24.81 -18.51 15.69
N GLY A 29 24.66 -17.73 14.61
CA GLY A 29 23.41 -17.72 13.82
C GLY A 29 23.07 -19.11 13.24
N THR A 30 24.06 -19.93 12.91
CA THR A 30 23.84 -21.30 12.43
C THR A 30 23.31 -22.22 13.52
N GLN A 31 23.87 -22.10 14.73
CA GLN A 31 23.39 -22.88 15.88
C GLN A 31 21.96 -22.50 16.26
N LEU A 32 21.66 -21.19 16.29
CA LEU A 32 20.30 -20.72 16.57
C LEU A 32 19.30 -21.19 15.49
N ALA A 33 19.69 -21.12 14.22
CA ALA A 33 18.86 -21.62 13.12
C ALA A 33 18.48 -23.09 13.30
N GLY A 34 19.44 -23.93 13.69
CA GLY A 34 19.21 -25.34 13.99
C GLY A 34 18.25 -25.55 15.17
N GLN A 35 18.38 -24.76 16.25
CA GLN A 35 17.50 -24.84 17.41
C GLN A 35 16.08 -24.38 17.13
N LEU A 36 15.92 -23.37 16.25
CA LEU A 36 14.61 -22.83 15.86
C LEU A 36 13.95 -23.61 14.70
N GLY A 37 14.65 -24.54 14.04
CA GLY A 37 14.14 -25.26 12.89
C GLY A 37 13.96 -24.40 11.63
N ILE A 38 14.73 -23.29 11.52
CA ILE A 38 14.68 -22.36 10.38
C ILE A 38 16.04 -22.29 9.67
N SER A 39 16.09 -21.64 8.50
CA SER A 39 17.35 -21.46 7.78
C SER A 39 18.23 -20.38 8.41
N GLN A 40 19.57 -20.51 8.29
CA GLN A 40 20.51 -19.46 8.72
C GLN A 40 20.26 -18.15 7.98
N SER A 41 19.83 -18.20 6.73
CA SER A 41 19.46 -16.99 5.97
C SER A 41 18.23 -16.28 6.55
N THR A 42 17.30 -17.01 7.16
CA THR A 42 16.14 -16.43 7.87
C THR A 42 16.61 -15.70 9.14
N VAL A 43 17.49 -16.34 9.94
CA VAL A 43 18.12 -15.70 11.10
C VAL A 43 18.81 -14.39 10.69
N SER A 44 19.60 -14.43 9.62
CA SER A 44 20.30 -13.24 9.10
C SER A 44 19.33 -12.13 8.66
N ARG A 45 18.23 -12.49 8.00
CA ARG A 45 17.22 -11.50 7.56
C ARG A 45 16.50 -10.84 8.74
N PHE A 46 16.21 -11.59 9.81
CA PHE A 46 15.64 -11.03 11.04
C PHE A 46 16.63 -10.08 11.70
N GLU A 47 17.89 -10.48 11.90
CA GLU A 47 18.92 -9.66 12.55
C GLU A 47 19.37 -8.44 11.74
N THR A 48 19.20 -8.45 10.42
CA THR A 48 19.45 -7.28 9.56
C THR A 48 18.23 -6.39 9.36
N GLY A 49 17.05 -6.79 9.88
CA GLY A 49 15.79 -6.09 9.71
C GLY A 49 15.24 -6.18 8.29
N GLN A 50 15.75 -7.08 7.46
CA GLN A 50 15.22 -7.33 6.12
C GLN A 50 13.87 -8.04 6.14
N GLN A 51 13.63 -8.81 7.21
CA GLN A 51 12.36 -9.48 7.47
C GLN A 51 11.96 -9.25 8.93
N ILE A 52 10.65 -9.09 9.18
CA ILE A 52 10.11 -8.99 10.54
C ILE A 52 9.65 -10.39 10.95
N PRO A 53 10.13 -10.94 12.09
CA PRO A 53 9.58 -12.17 12.62
C PRO A 53 8.13 -11.97 13.12
N SER A 54 7.33 -13.01 13.07
CA SER A 54 6.03 -13.07 13.77
C SER A 54 6.23 -13.08 15.28
N LEU A 55 5.18 -12.73 16.04
CA LEU A 55 5.22 -12.82 17.51
C LEU A 55 5.56 -14.24 18.01
N ALA A 56 5.05 -15.27 17.35
CA ALA A 56 5.34 -16.67 17.67
C ALA A 56 6.83 -17.03 17.44
N GLU A 57 7.44 -16.49 16.37
CA GLU A 57 8.88 -16.67 16.11
C GLU A 57 9.71 -15.93 17.14
N VAL A 58 9.31 -14.72 17.56
CA VAL A 58 10.00 -13.95 18.62
C VAL A 58 9.87 -14.65 19.98
N GLU A 59 8.70 -15.20 20.30
CA GLU A 59 8.50 -15.99 21.51
C GLU A 59 9.42 -17.22 21.53
N THR A 60 9.48 -17.93 20.41
CA THR A 60 10.35 -19.10 20.27
C THR A 60 11.82 -18.70 20.36
N TRP A 61 12.23 -17.60 19.74
CA TRP A 61 13.56 -17.03 19.80
C TRP A 61 13.97 -16.68 21.24
N ALA A 62 13.12 -15.90 21.94
CA ALA A 62 13.35 -15.48 23.33
C ALA A 62 13.46 -16.69 24.28
N ARG A 63 12.54 -17.65 24.17
CA ARG A 63 12.53 -18.87 24.98
C ARG A 63 13.78 -19.72 24.74
N THR A 64 14.18 -19.89 23.49
CA THR A 64 15.37 -20.69 23.10
C THR A 64 16.65 -20.08 23.67
N LEU A 65 16.72 -18.76 23.78
CA LEU A 65 17.88 -18.02 24.30
C LEU A 65 17.80 -17.73 25.80
N GLY A 66 16.76 -18.17 26.49
CA GLY A 66 16.61 -17.97 27.94
C GLY A 66 16.36 -16.51 28.33
N ALA A 67 15.70 -15.73 27.45
CA ALA A 67 15.32 -14.36 27.76
C ALA A 67 14.33 -14.31 28.92
N ASP A 68 14.47 -13.34 29.81
CA ASP A 68 13.49 -13.07 30.86
C ASP A 68 12.22 -12.36 30.29
N ASP A 69 11.20 -12.25 31.11
CA ASP A 69 9.92 -11.65 30.72
C ASP A 69 10.07 -10.19 30.26
N ALA A 70 10.99 -9.45 30.85
CA ALA A 70 11.24 -8.05 30.49
C ALA A 70 11.89 -7.93 29.11
N ALA A 71 12.89 -8.78 28.82
CA ALA A 71 13.52 -8.84 27.51
C ALA A 71 12.53 -9.30 26.42
N TYR A 72 11.68 -10.28 26.72
CA TYR A 72 10.63 -10.71 25.81
C TYR A 72 9.61 -9.59 25.53
N ALA A 73 9.11 -8.91 26.57
CA ALA A 73 8.18 -7.79 26.41
C ALA A 73 8.78 -6.67 25.54
N GLY A 74 10.06 -6.34 25.75
CA GLY A 74 10.77 -5.37 24.91
C GLY A 74 10.90 -5.79 23.45
N LEU A 75 11.07 -7.08 23.17
CA LEU A 75 11.09 -7.60 21.80
C LEU A 75 9.69 -7.52 21.16
N VAL A 76 8.62 -7.82 21.89
CA VAL A 76 7.23 -7.67 21.41
C VAL A 76 6.94 -6.24 21.00
N GLU A 77 7.28 -5.25 21.86
CA GLU A 77 7.11 -3.83 21.53
C GLU A 77 7.89 -3.44 20.26
N LEU A 78 9.12 -3.98 20.09
CA LEU A 78 9.92 -3.70 18.89
C LEU A 78 9.33 -4.35 17.63
N VAL A 79 8.73 -5.55 17.74
CA VAL A 79 8.02 -6.18 16.62
C VAL A 79 6.81 -5.35 16.19
N GLU A 80 5.97 -4.94 17.14
CA GLU A 80 4.80 -4.11 16.87
C GLU A 80 5.20 -2.78 16.24
N ALA A 81 6.24 -2.12 16.76
CA ALA A 81 6.76 -0.87 16.19
C ALA A 81 7.38 -1.06 14.79
N ALA A 82 7.98 -2.22 14.50
CA ALA A 82 8.57 -2.54 13.21
C ALA A 82 7.52 -3.02 12.20
N ALA A 83 6.42 -3.63 12.66
CA ALA A 83 5.33 -4.14 11.81
C ALA A 83 4.56 -3.01 11.11
N THR A 84 4.44 -1.85 11.77
CA THR A 84 3.80 -0.66 11.20
C THR A 84 4.83 0.45 11.00
N GLU A 85 5.18 0.70 9.76
CA GLU A 85 6.17 1.69 9.38
C GLU A 85 5.49 3.00 8.97
N ALA A 86 5.64 4.04 9.80
CA ALA A 86 5.15 5.37 9.46
C ALA A 86 6.16 6.09 8.55
N VAL A 87 5.80 6.27 7.28
CA VAL A 87 6.60 7.03 6.32
C VAL A 87 6.18 8.49 6.38
N ALA A 88 7.04 9.34 6.93
CA ALA A 88 6.74 10.77 7.03
C ALA A 88 6.79 11.43 5.64
N PHE A 89 5.66 11.50 4.94
CA PHE A 89 5.53 12.19 3.64
C PHE A 89 6.06 13.63 3.68
N ARG A 90 5.95 14.29 4.83
CA ARG A 90 6.44 15.65 4.99
C ARG A 90 7.95 15.76 4.75
N ARG A 91 8.76 14.79 5.25
CA ARG A 91 10.21 14.77 5.04
C ARG A 91 10.57 14.41 3.60
N SER A 92 9.85 13.47 3.01
CA SER A 92 10.02 13.10 1.60
C SER A 92 9.67 14.25 0.66
N ARG A 93 8.57 14.98 0.92
CA ARG A 93 8.18 16.17 0.15
C ARG A 93 9.24 17.27 0.18
N VAL A 94 9.87 17.51 1.34
CA VAL A 94 10.92 18.55 1.47
C VAL A 94 12.18 18.14 0.74
N ARG A 95 12.55 16.84 0.75
CA ARG A 95 13.80 16.38 0.13
C ARG A 95 13.72 16.11 -1.38
N ARG A 96 12.58 15.62 -1.90
CA ARG A 96 12.45 15.12 -3.28
C ARG A 96 11.31 15.76 -4.07
N GLY A 97 10.48 16.59 -3.44
CA GLY A 97 9.27 17.13 -4.05
C GLY A 97 8.18 16.08 -4.31
N LEU A 98 7.07 16.51 -4.91
CA LEU A 98 5.94 15.63 -5.23
C LEU A 98 6.28 14.59 -6.32
N ALA A 99 7.08 14.98 -7.30
CA ALA A 99 7.54 14.07 -8.38
C ALA A 99 8.39 12.92 -7.83
N GLY A 100 9.28 13.19 -6.87
CA GLY A 100 10.07 12.14 -6.21
C GLY A 100 9.23 11.13 -5.43
N GLN A 101 8.12 11.56 -4.83
CA GLN A 101 7.17 10.64 -4.19
C GLN A 101 6.51 9.71 -5.20
N GLN A 102 6.19 10.21 -6.41
CA GLN A 102 5.64 9.37 -7.47
C GLN A 102 6.65 8.33 -7.96
N GLN A 103 7.95 8.66 -7.98
CA GLN A 103 9.02 7.70 -8.30
C GLN A 103 9.14 6.60 -7.23
N ASP A 104 9.06 6.97 -5.95
CA ASP A 104 9.07 6.00 -4.86
C ASP A 104 7.89 5.01 -4.98
N THR A 105 6.69 5.53 -5.25
CA THR A 105 5.49 4.69 -5.46
C THR A 105 5.66 3.80 -6.71
N ALA A 106 6.19 4.34 -7.81
CA ALA A 106 6.46 3.59 -9.03
C ALA A 106 7.38 2.38 -8.79
N ALA A 107 8.39 2.54 -7.93
CA ALA A 107 9.32 1.45 -7.58
C ALA A 107 8.61 0.29 -6.86
N VAL A 108 7.64 0.59 -5.97
CA VAL A 108 6.83 -0.43 -5.30
C VAL A 108 5.89 -1.11 -6.29
N GLU A 109 5.17 -0.35 -7.11
CA GLU A 109 4.27 -0.88 -8.15
C GLU A 109 5.03 -1.76 -9.15
N ALA A 110 6.23 -1.35 -9.55
CA ALA A 110 7.08 -2.15 -10.42
C ALA A 110 7.52 -3.46 -9.78
N SER A 111 7.69 -3.52 -8.46
CA SER A 111 8.12 -4.71 -7.74
C SER A 111 6.98 -5.72 -7.46
N ALA A 112 5.71 -5.32 -7.60
CA ALA A 112 4.58 -6.17 -7.28
C ALA A 112 4.04 -6.88 -8.53
N GLY A 113 3.74 -8.16 -8.46
CA GLY A 113 3.03 -8.92 -9.49
C GLY A 113 1.51 -8.70 -9.40
N MET A 114 0.99 -8.46 -8.18
CA MET A 114 -0.43 -8.18 -7.94
C MET A 114 -0.60 -6.91 -7.11
N LEU A 115 -1.47 -6.01 -7.57
CA LEU A 115 -1.88 -4.79 -6.86
C LEU A 115 -3.39 -4.83 -6.63
N ARG A 116 -3.80 -4.79 -5.35
CA ARG A 116 -5.20 -4.63 -4.94
C ARG A 116 -5.37 -3.28 -4.26
N SER A 117 -6.28 -2.45 -4.74
CA SER A 117 -6.45 -1.10 -4.18
C SER A 117 -7.91 -0.79 -3.94
N PHE A 118 -8.23 -0.41 -2.71
CA PHE A 118 -9.52 0.10 -2.31
C PHE A 118 -9.45 1.61 -2.08
N ASN A 119 -10.32 2.38 -2.73
CA ASN A 119 -10.38 3.84 -2.65
C ASN A 119 -11.83 4.32 -2.50
N PRO A 120 -12.29 4.60 -1.27
CA PRO A 120 -13.69 4.96 -1.03
C PRO A 120 -14.06 6.36 -1.52
N LEU A 121 -13.13 7.32 -1.52
CA LEU A 121 -13.42 8.75 -1.65
C LEU A 121 -12.65 9.46 -2.78
N GLY A 122 -11.84 8.74 -3.53
CA GLY A 122 -11.05 9.29 -4.62
C GLY A 122 -10.65 8.24 -5.63
N VAL A 123 -10.29 8.66 -6.83
CA VAL A 123 -9.81 7.74 -7.87
C VAL A 123 -8.34 7.43 -7.60
N GLN A 124 -7.98 6.15 -7.66
CA GLN A 124 -6.60 5.68 -7.50
C GLN A 124 -5.67 6.28 -8.56
N GLY A 125 -4.42 6.60 -8.16
CA GLY A 125 -3.49 7.38 -8.99
C GLY A 125 -3.18 6.79 -10.36
N LEU A 126 -3.16 5.46 -10.49
CA LEU A 126 -2.95 4.76 -11.77
C LEU A 126 -4.14 4.94 -12.74
N LEU A 127 -5.32 5.25 -12.25
CA LEU A 127 -6.54 5.42 -13.04
C LEU A 127 -6.86 6.89 -13.38
N GLN A 128 -6.07 7.85 -12.85
CA GLN A 128 -6.36 9.28 -13.00
C GLN A 128 -6.00 9.82 -14.38
N THR A 129 -6.81 10.78 -14.88
CA THR A 129 -6.42 11.64 -16.00
C THR A 129 -5.44 12.73 -15.52
N PRO A 130 -4.66 13.36 -16.43
CA PRO A 130 -3.80 14.49 -16.06
C PRO A 130 -4.55 15.63 -15.39
N ALA A 131 -5.74 15.99 -15.91
CA ALA A 131 -6.55 17.08 -15.38
C ALA A 131 -7.09 16.78 -13.97
N TYR A 132 -7.57 15.54 -13.75
CA TYR A 132 -8.00 15.11 -12.41
C TYR A 132 -6.83 15.07 -11.42
N ALA A 133 -5.67 14.54 -11.82
CA ALA A 133 -4.47 14.52 -10.99
C ALA A 133 -4.01 15.94 -10.62
N GLN A 134 -4.05 16.89 -11.57
CA GLN A 134 -3.75 18.30 -11.31
C GLN A 134 -4.69 18.90 -10.27
N ALA A 135 -6.00 18.65 -10.38
CA ALA A 135 -7.00 19.13 -9.42
C ALA A 135 -6.80 18.53 -8.03
N VAL A 136 -6.48 17.23 -7.93
CA VAL A 136 -6.17 16.53 -6.67
C VAL A 136 -4.92 17.14 -6.01
N TYR A 137 -3.84 17.34 -6.78
CA TYR A 137 -2.62 17.92 -6.24
C TYR A 137 -2.81 19.38 -5.80
N ALA A 138 -3.55 20.18 -6.56
CA ALA A 138 -3.84 21.56 -6.21
C ALA A 138 -4.63 21.65 -4.88
N ALA A 139 -5.63 20.78 -4.70
CA ALA A 139 -6.42 20.72 -3.47
C ALA A 139 -5.61 20.20 -2.27
N ALA A 140 -4.76 19.17 -2.48
CA ALA A 140 -3.97 18.56 -1.42
C ALA A 140 -2.75 19.41 -1.02
N HIS A 141 -2.26 20.28 -1.89
CA HIS A 141 -1.01 21.01 -1.72
C HIS A 141 -1.14 22.48 -2.17
N PRO A 142 -1.98 23.28 -1.51
CA PRO A 142 -2.16 24.68 -1.88
C PRO A 142 -0.83 25.43 -1.82
N GLY A 143 -0.59 26.28 -2.83
CA GLY A 143 0.62 27.12 -2.94
C GLY A 143 1.87 26.40 -3.48
N ARG A 144 1.80 25.12 -3.83
CA ARG A 144 2.93 24.43 -4.48
C ARG A 144 3.04 24.79 -5.96
N THR A 145 4.28 24.89 -6.45
CA THR A 145 4.60 25.24 -7.86
C THR A 145 5.08 24.05 -8.69
N ASP A 146 5.39 22.90 -8.06
CA ASP A 146 5.91 21.69 -8.71
C ASP A 146 4.81 20.69 -9.12
N LEU A 147 3.54 21.15 -9.21
CA LEU A 147 2.39 20.27 -9.52
C LEU A 147 2.49 19.64 -10.91
N ALA A 148 2.93 20.40 -11.91
CA ALA A 148 3.06 19.87 -13.28
C ALA A 148 4.06 18.71 -13.35
N ALA A 149 5.19 18.80 -12.65
CA ALA A 149 6.18 17.72 -12.57
C ALA A 149 5.61 16.48 -11.84
N ALA A 150 4.80 16.68 -10.79
CA ALA A 150 4.13 15.61 -10.08
C ALA A 150 3.09 14.90 -10.96
N VAL A 151 2.30 15.66 -11.74
CA VAL A 151 1.34 15.10 -12.70
C VAL A 151 2.08 14.29 -13.77
N ALA A 152 3.14 14.85 -14.38
CA ALA A 152 3.93 14.14 -15.38
C ALA A 152 4.52 12.82 -14.83
N ALA A 153 5.07 12.83 -13.61
CA ALA A 153 5.59 11.64 -12.96
C ALA A 153 4.47 10.61 -12.67
N ARG A 154 3.25 11.05 -12.29
CA ARG A 154 2.09 10.17 -12.13
C ARG A 154 1.65 9.54 -13.45
N MET A 155 1.63 10.30 -14.53
CA MET A 155 1.28 9.76 -15.86
C MET A 155 2.32 8.75 -16.34
N ALA A 156 3.61 9.05 -16.17
CA ALA A 156 4.68 8.11 -16.49
C ALA A 156 4.55 6.77 -15.72
N ARG A 157 4.16 6.83 -14.44
CA ARG A 157 3.93 5.67 -13.59
C ARG A 157 2.83 4.74 -14.13
N GLN A 158 1.82 5.28 -14.80
CA GLN A 158 0.69 4.50 -15.34
C GLN A 158 1.10 3.48 -16.41
N GLN A 159 2.31 3.56 -16.95
CA GLN A 159 2.84 2.56 -17.88
C GLN A 159 2.84 1.14 -17.28
N VAL A 160 2.91 1.03 -15.95
CA VAL A 160 2.84 -0.26 -15.26
C VAL A 160 1.54 -1.03 -15.52
N LEU A 161 0.43 -0.33 -15.85
CA LEU A 161 -0.86 -0.95 -16.18
C LEU A 161 -0.81 -1.82 -17.44
N TYR A 162 0.16 -1.62 -18.31
CA TYR A 162 0.32 -2.33 -19.58
C TYR A 162 1.38 -3.45 -19.51
N ALA A 163 1.92 -3.73 -18.32
CA ALA A 163 2.84 -4.83 -18.10
C ALA A 163 2.05 -6.16 -18.04
N GLU A 164 2.41 -7.11 -18.92
CA GLU A 164 1.67 -8.37 -19.08
C GLU A 164 1.80 -9.33 -17.88
N ASP A 165 2.91 -9.21 -17.14
CA ASP A 165 3.22 -9.99 -15.95
C ASP A 165 2.52 -9.49 -14.67
N LYS A 166 1.73 -8.42 -14.78
CA LYS A 166 1.06 -7.80 -13.62
C LYS A 166 -0.44 -7.94 -13.66
N ARG A 167 -1.03 -7.97 -12.47
CA ARG A 167 -2.47 -8.00 -12.26
C ARG A 167 -2.90 -6.84 -11.36
N PHE A 168 -4.04 -6.26 -11.67
CA PHE A 168 -4.59 -5.12 -10.94
C PHE A 168 -6.05 -5.38 -10.58
N HIS A 169 -6.40 -5.09 -9.33
CA HIS A 169 -7.78 -5.11 -8.90
C HIS A 169 -8.07 -3.82 -8.12
N PHE A 170 -8.88 -2.96 -8.70
CA PHE A 170 -9.28 -1.68 -8.13
C PHE A 170 -10.74 -1.76 -7.68
N VAL A 171 -11.00 -1.34 -6.45
CA VAL A 171 -12.35 -1.16 -5.92
C VAL A 171 -12.51 0.31 -5.54
N LEU A 172 -13.44 0.99 -6.18
CA LEU A 172 -13.75 2.40 -5.96
C LEU A 172 -15.11 2.53 -5.27
N GLY A 173 -15.21 3.38 -4.27
CA GLY A 173 -16.52 3.79 -3.77
C GLY A 173 -17.23 4.72 -4.75
N GLU A 174 -18.54 4.61 -4.92
CA GLU A 174 -19.34 5.55 -5.72
C GLU A 174 -19.13 7.02 -5.31
N PRO A 175 -18.89 7.38 -4.02
CA PRO A 175 -18.52 8.74 -3.64
C PRO A 175 -17.28 9.28 -4.34
N ALA A 176 -16.29 8.42 -4.68
CA ALA A 176 -15.10 8.82 -5.43
C ALA A 176 -15.43 9.35 -6.83
N LEU A 177 -16.57 8.94 -7.40
CA LEU A 177 -17.07 9.34 -8.71
C LEU A 177 -17.95 10.59 -8.65
N ARG A 178 -18.55 10.88 -7.49
CA ARG A 178 -19.51 11.96 -7.27
C ARG A 178 -18.92 13.20 -6.60
N TRP A 179 -17.86 13.05 -5.81
CA TRP A 179 -17.19 14.19 -5.22
C TRP A 179 -16.29 14.87 -6.24
N TRP A 180 -16.66 16.09 -6.56
CA TRP A 180 -15.97 16.87 -7.59
C TRP A 180 -14.51 17.16 -7.21
N ARG A 181 -13.65 16.88 -8.16
CA ARG A 181 -12.24 17.28 -8.15
C ARG A 181 -12.01 18.14 -9.38
N GLY A 182 -11.92 19.47 -9.19
CA GLY A 182 -11.90 20.42 -10.29
C GLY A 182 -13.30 20.71 -10.84
N SER A 183 -13.41 20.88 -12.16
CA SER A 183 -14.67 21.20 -12.84
C SER A 183 -15.45 19.92 -13.23
N ALA A 184 -16.71 20.10 -13.67
CA ALA A 184 -17.52 19.01 -14.23
C ALA A 184 -16.85 18.37 -15.46
N GLU A 185 -16.15 19.14 -16.30
CA GLU A 185 -15.40 18.63 -17.45
C GLU A 185 -14.26 17.69 -17.01
N VAL A 186 -13.55 18.06 -15.94
CA VAL A 186 -12.51 17.20 -15.36
C VAL A 186 -13.09 15.89 -14.87
N MET A 187 -14.25 15.95 -14.19
CA MET A 187 -14.93 14.75 -13.71
C MET A 187 -15.43 13.88 -14.85
N LEU A 188 -16.07 14.47 -15.90
CA LEU A 188 -16.53 13.73 -17.07
C LEU A 188 -15.37 13.03 -17.80
N GLY A 189 -14.25 13.72 -18.00
CA GLY A 189 -13.05 13.11 -18.58
C GLY A 189 -12.47 11.98 -17.72
N GLN A 190 -12.58 12.09 -16.39
CA GLN A 190 -12.16 11.04 -15.47
C GLN A 190 -13.09 9.81 -15.54
N LEU A 191 -14.42 9.99 -15.66
CA LEU A 191 -15.38 8.90 -15.83
C LEU A 191 -15.17 8.17 -17.16
N ASP A 192 -14.90 8.91 -18.24
CA ASP A 192 -14.53 8.32 -19.53
C ASP A 192 -13.26 7.47 -19.43
N ARG A 193 -12.22 7.97 -18.78
CA ARG A 193 -11.00 7.20 -18.51
C ARG A 193 -11.28 5.91 -17.73
N LEU A 194 -12.13 5.96 -16.70
CA LEU A 194 -12.51 4.76 -15.95
C LEU A 194 -13.25 3.76 -16.82
N SER A 195 -14.14 4.21 -17.72
CA SER A 195 -14.84 3.35 -18.70
C SER A 195 -13.86 2.64 -19.63
N GLN A 196 -12.77 3.31 -20.05
CA GLN A 196 -11.71 2.69 -20.83
C GLN A 196 -10.94 1.65 -20.01
N MET A 197 -10.69 1.90 -18.70
CA MET A 197 -9.97 0.97 -17.84
C MET A 197 -10.72 -0.34 -17.60
N LEU A 198 -12.05 -0.36 -17.73
CA LEU A 198 -12.85 -1.59 -17.66
C LEU A 198 -12.50 -2.61 -18.77
N THR A 199 -11.79 -2.20 -19.81
CA THR A 199 -11.43 -3.06 -20.95
C THR A 199 -10.02 -3.63 -20.87
N LEU A 200 -9.22 -3.25 -19.87
CA LEU A 200 -7.86 -3.77 -19.71
C LEU A 200 -7.92 -5.26 -19.29
N PRO A 201 -7.21 -6.16 -20.01
CA PRO A 201 -7.30 -7.60 -19.76
C PRO A 201 -6.67 -8.05 -18.45
N ASN A 202 -5.74 -7.28 -17.92
CA ASN A 202 -5.02 -7.56 -16.67
C ASN A 202 -5.49 -6.70 -15.47
N ALA A 203 -6.57 -5.93 -15.66
CA ALA A 203 -7.11 -5.07 -14.61
C ALA A 203 -8.63 -5.31 -14.41
N THR A 204 -9.04 -5.47 -13.17
CA THR A 204 -10.44 -5.45 -12.77
C THR A 204 -10.73 -4.12 -12.07
N VAL A 205 -11.77 -3.42 -12.48
CA VAL A 205 -12.26 -2.21 -11.82
C VAL A 205 -13.67 -2.47 -11.32
N GLY A 206 -13.84 -2.46 -10.00
CA GLY A 206 -15.14 -2.60 -9.33
C GLY A 206 -15.59 -1.28 -8.70
N ILE A 207 -16.89 -1.08 -8.60
CA ILE A 207 -17.52 0.09 -7.97
C ILE A 207 -18.44 -0.39 -6.85
N LEU A 208 -18.21 0.12 -5.64
CA LEU A 208 -19.13 -0.05 -4.51
C LEU A 208 -20.23 1.00 -4.61
N VAL A 209 -21.44 0.58 -4.96
CA VAL A 209 -22.60 1.46 -5.07
C VAL A 209 -23.17 1.82 -3.71
N LEU A 210 -23.76 3.01 -3.59
CA LEU A 210 -24.23 3.56 -2.30
C LEU A 210 -25.49 2.87 -1.74
N ASP A 211 -26.22 2.13 -2.55
CA ASP A 211 -27.50 1.51 -2.19
C ASP A 211 -27.37 0.07 -1.67
N ARG A 212 -26.18 -0.34 -1.25
CA ARG A 212 -25.89 -1.69 -0.75
C ARG A 212 -25.23 -1.67 0.60
N GLU A 213 -25.50 -2.71 1.38
CA GLU A 213 -24.78 -2.99 2.61
C GLU A 213 -23.29 -3.29 2.31
N VAL A 214 -22.40 -2.67 3.07
CA VAL A 214 -20.96 -2.91 2.98
C VAL A 214 -20.53 -3.82 4.14
N PRO A 215 -20.05 -5.04 3.87
CA PRO A 215 -19.77 -6.05 4.90
C PRO A 215 -18.49 -5.80 5.69
N VAL A 216 -17.80 -4.69 5.42
CA VAL A 216 -16.53 -4.33 6.04
C VAL A 216 -16.63 -2.94 6.62
N TRP A 217 -16.25 -2.80 7.89
CA TRP A 217 -16.06 -1.49 8.49
C TRP A 217 -14.74 -0.90 8.01
N ASN A 218 -14.79 0.02 7.06
CA ASN A 218 -13.63 0.64 6.44
C ASN A 218 -13.63 2.15 6.67
N HIS A 219 -12.55 2.63 7.27
CA HIS A 219 -12.37 4.07 7.54
C HIS A 219 -11.54 4.79 6.49
N HIS A 220 -10.76 4.06 5.71
CA HIS A 220 -9.75 4.61 4.81
C HIS A 220 -9.51 3.72 3.60
N GLY A 221 -8.95 4.31 2.54
CA GLY A 221 -8.42 3.55 1.42
C GLY A 221 -7.08 2.89 1.75
N PHE A 222 -6.77 1.82 1.03
CA PHE A 222 -5.50 1.11 1.15
C PHE A 222 -5.12 0.43 -0.16
N THR A 223 -3.83 0.09 -0.28
CA THR A 223 -3.32 -0.70 -1.40
C THR A 223 -2.47 -1.85 -0.87
N VAL A 224 -2.73 -3.06 -1.34
CA VAL A 224 -1.93 -4.24 -1.06
C VAL A 224 -1.08 -4.57 -2.28
N PHE A 225 0.22 -4.68 -2.08
CA PHE A 225 1.21 -5.09 -3.08
C PHE A 225 1.66 -6.50 -2.73
N SER A 226 1.35 -7.48 -3.59
CA SER A 226 1.65 -8.90 -3.40
C SER A 226 2.50 -9.44 -4.54
N ASP A 227 2.97 -10.68 -4.40
CA ASP A 227 3.79 -11.38 -5.40
C ASP A 227 5.02 -10.56 -5.81
N ARG A 228 5.73 -10.03 -4.81
CA ARG A 228 6.81 -9.09 -5.04
C ARG A 228 8.08 -9.80 -5.50
N VAL A 229 8.79 -9.15 -6.44
CA VAL A 229 10.04 -9.65 -7.02
C VAL A 229 11.08 -9.96 -5.93
N GLY A 230 11.77 -11.10 -6.08
CA GLY A 230 12.79 -11.55 -5.14
C GLY A 230 12.27 -12.11 -3.83
N GLY A 231 10.98 -12.46 -3.75
CA GLY A 231 10.35 -12.99 -2.55
C GLY A 231 10.25 -11.97 -1.42
N ALA A 232 10.19 -10.67 -1.76
CA ALA A 232 9.96 -9.62 -0.77
C ALA A 232 8.56 -9.75 -0.16
N GLU A 233 8.46 -9.42 1.14
CA GLU A 233 7.20 -9.46 1.88
C GLU A 233 6.10 -8.64 1.20
N ASP A 234 4.87 -9.12 1.27
CA ASP A 234 3.69 -8.35 0.91
C ASP A 234 3.62 -7.06 1.72
N LEU A 235 3.03 -6.03 1.12
CA LEU A 235 3.01 -4.69 1.69
C LEU A 235 1.60 -4.11 1.58
N VAL A 236 1.04 -3.69 2.71
CA VAL A 236 -0.12 -2.78 2.71
C VAL A 236 0.36 -1.34 2.86
N HIS A 237 -0.10 -0.48 1.97
CA HIS A 237 0.13 0.96 2.04
C HIS A 237 -1.17 1.71 2.27
N ILE A 238 -1.17 2.59 3.28
CA ILE A 238 -2.29 3.47 3.64
C ILE A 238 -1.78 4.90 3.58
N GLU A 239 -2.47 5.75 2.85
CA GLU A 239 -2.15 7.17 2.77
C GLU A 239 -3.05 7.99 3.71
N THR A 240 -2.44 8.79 4.57
CA THR A 240 -3.10 9.76 5.45
C THR A 240 -2.74 11.19 5.00
N LEU A 241 -3.35 12.22 5.62
CA LEU A 241 -3.03 13.61 5.30
C LEU A 241 -1.56 13.98 5.50
N GLN A 242 -0.87 13.34 6.42
CA GLN A 242 0.51 13.72 6.81
C GLN A 242 1.53 12.61 6.60
N THR A 243 1.09 11.37 6.64
CA THR A 243 1.96 10.19 6.74
C THR A 243 1.41 9.07 5.88
N GLY A 244 2.27 8.27 5.26
CA GLY A 244 1.93 6.95 4.77
C GLY A 244 2.27 5.90 5.83
N LEU A 245 1.44 4.88 5.95
CA LEU A 245 1.70 3.70 6.76
C LEU A 245 2.01 2.54 5.84
N ASN A 246 3.11 1.85 6.13
CA ASN A 246 3.50 0.62 5.46
C ASN A 246 3.41 -0.52 6.46
N ILE A 247 2.51 -1.48 6.22
CA ILE A 247 2.26 -2.64 7.07
C ILE A 247 2.81 -3.87 6.36
N ARG A 248 3.63 -4.66 7.05
CA ARG A 248 4.30 -5.86 6.51
C ARG A 248 4.11 -7.10 7.40
N ASN A 249 3.51 -6.93 8.58
CA ASN A 249 3.17 -8.08 9.41
C ASN A 249 2.19 -8.97 8.64
N THR A 250 2.48 -10.26 8.57
CA THR A 250 1.73 -11.22 7.76
C THR A 250 0.26 -11.32 8.17
N GLU A 251 -0.03 -11.28 9.49
CA GLU A 251 -1.40 -11.36 10.00
C GLU A 251 -2.20 -10.11 9.66
N ASP A 252 -1.59 -8.92 9.79
CA ASP A 252 -2.24 -7.67 9.43
C ASP A 252 -2.45 -7.57 7.91
N VAL A 253 -1.46 -7.98 7.10
CA VAL A 253 -1.60 -8.05 5.64
C VAL A 253 -2.75 -8.98 5.27
N ALA A 254 -2.87 -10.15 5.92
CA ALA A 254 -3.96 -11.09 5.69
C ALA A 254 -5.34 -10.48 6.01
N ARG A 255 -5.46 -9.66 7.07
CA ARG A 255 -6.69 -8.93 7.40
C ARG A 255 -7.08 -7.92 6.30
N TYR A 256 -6.11 -7.20 5.72
CA TYR A 256 -6.36 -6.28 4.61
C TYR A 256 -6.74 -7.01 3.32
N LEU A 257 -6.16 -8.18 3.06
CA LEU A 257 -6.54 -9.04 1.93
C LEU A 257 -7.97 -9.54 2.10
N ASP A 258 -8.35 -10.08 3.28
CA ASP A 258 -9.73 -10.50 3.57
C ASP A 258 -10.72 -9.33 3.39
N ALA A 259 -10.40 -8.17 3.96
CA ALA A 259 -11.23 -6.98 3.81
C ALA A 259 -11.39 -6.59 2.33
N PHE A 260 -10.32 -6.65 1.54
CA PHE A 260 -10.38 -6.35 0.11
C PHE A 260 -11.27 -7.34 -0.64
N GLU A 261 -11.11 -8.65 -0.42
CA GLU A 261 -11.90 -9.69 -1.08
C GLU A 261 -13.40 -9.55 -0.75
N ARG A 262 -13.74 -9.23 0.48
CA ARG A 262 -15.13 -8.95 0.90
C ARG A 262 -15.70 -7.70 0.23
N LEU A 263 -14.92 -6.64 0.07
CA LEU A 263 -15.33 -5.43 -0.67
C LEU A 263 -15.47 -5.74 -2.17
N ALA A 264 -14.53 -6.48 -2.74
CA ALA A 264 -14.54 -6.86 -4.15
C ALA A 264 -15.74 -7.76 -4.50
N SER A 265 -16.16 -8.65 -3.58
CA SER A 265 -17.29 -9.57 -3.80
C SER A 265 -18.65 -8.87 -3.99
N ILE A 266 -18.80 -7.66 -3.46
CA ILE A 266 -20.05 -6.86 -3.59
C ILE A 266 -19.91 -5.72 -4.59
N ALA A 267 -18.71 -5.45 -5.10
CA ALA A 267 -18.48 -4.42 -6.10
C ALA A 267 -19.07 -4.83 -7.46
N VAL A 268 -19.76 -3.91 -8.13
CA VAL A 268 -20.20 -4.13 -9.51
C VAL A 268 -19.01 -3.93 -10.46
N THR A 269 -18.90 -4.82 -11.48
CA THR A 269 -17.80 -4.83 -12.45
C THR A 269 -18.35 -4.87 -13.89
N GLY A 270 -17.50 -4.79 -14.89
CA GLY A 270 -17.86 -4.94 -16.31
C GLY A 270 -18.99 -3.98 -16.73
N ASP A 271 -20.05 -4.52 -17.36
CA ASP A 271 -21.16 -3.72 -17.86
C ASP A 271 -21.96 -3.03 -16.75
N GLN A 272 -22.07 -3.64 -15.58
CA GLN A 272 -22.73 -3.00 -14.43
C GLN A 272 -21.94 -1.78 -13.95
N ALA A 273 -20.62 -1.88 -13.86
CA ALA A 273 -19.76 -0.73 -13.53
C ALA A 273 -19.87 0.36 -14.61
N ARG A 274 -19.91 -0.02 -15.88
CA ARG A 274 -20.11 0.91 -17.00
C ARG A 274 -21.44 1.67 -16.89
N ALA A 275 -22.52 0.99 -16.50
CA ALA A 275 -23.82 1.61 -16.28
C ALA A 275 -23.78 2.62 -15.12
N VAL A 276 -23.08 2.32 -14.03
CA VAL A 276 -22.87 3.28 -12.92
C VAL A 276 -22.12 4.51 -13.40
N LEU A 277 -21.01 4.34 -14.14
CA LEU A 277 -20.22 5.47 -14.68
C LEU A 277 -21.07 6.35 -15.61
N ALA A 278 -21.90 5.74 -16.49
CA ALA A 278 -22.80 6.46 -17.38
C ALA A 278 -23.83 7.29 -16.59
N ARG A 279 -24.50 6.68 -15.60
CA ARG A 279 -25.46 7.36 -14.73
C ARG A 279 -24.83 8.56 -14.01
N VAL A 280 -23.64 8.38 -13.42
CA VAL A 280 -22.94 9.48 -12.75
C VAL A 280 -22.59 10.59 -13.74
N ALA A 281 -22.19 10.26 -14.97
CA ALA A 281 -21.91 11.24 -16.01
C ALA A 281 -23.16 12.01 -16.45
N GLU A 282 -24.34 11.37 -16.51
CA GLU A 282 -25.63 12.02 -16.78
C GLU A 282 -26.00 12.97 -15.65
N ASP A 283 -25.91 12.54 -14.40
CA ASP A 283 -26.16 13.38 -13.23
C ASP A 283 -25.28 14.64 -13.23
N LEU A 284 -23.98 14.48 -13.55
CA LEU A 284 -23.06 15.61 -13.66
C LEU A 284 -23.40 16.60 -14.77
N ARG A 285 -23.95 16.12 -15.91
CA ARG A 285 -24.40 16.99 -17.00
C ARG A 285 -25.67 17.75 -16.64
N ALA A 286 -26.58 17.10 -15.88
CA ALA A 286 -27.84 17.70 -15.45
C ALA A 286 -27.65 18.79 -14.37
N THR A 287 -26.55 18.78 -13.66
CA THR A 287 -26.22 19.77 -12.60
C THR A 287 -25.60 21.07 -13.16
N ARG A 288 -25.38 21.14 -14.48
CA ARG A 288 -24.92 22.35 -15.21
C ARG A 288 -26.09 23.24 -15.60
#